data_c5512e3bae68be399f226df5358579bc
#
_entry.id   c5512e3bae68be399f226df5358579bc
#
_cell.length_a   1.000
_cell.length_b   1.000
_cell.length_c   1.000
_cell.angle_alpha   90.00
_cell.angle_beta   90.00
_cell.angle_gamma   90.00
#
_symmetry.space_group_name_H-M   'P 1'
#
loop_
_entity.id
_entity.type
_entity.pdbx_description
1 polymer ?
#
loop_
_entity_poly.entity_id
_entity_poly.type
_entity_poly.pdbx_seq_one_letter_code
_entity_poly.pdbx_strand_id
1 'polypeptide(L)'
;DTLSNMVGADEFPITAYYNEWADATRIWDACLTGEPYPVRGGINESGSFMNMSNANLAWEALQSLDFWVDINMFHHPGTEMADILLPCQHWLEINNIRVSQGASGGIGATIRAVEPPSDTKFDYDINRLLFDAVGGPNGTWTNIAGDAPGGYHVDERLEDWFQNNSKTNPKVKWQ
;
A
#
# COMPACT_ATOMS: atom_id res chain seq x y z
N ASP A 1 -1.98 -12.78 19.82
CA ASP A 1 -2.97 -12.10 18.99
C ASP A 1 -2.31 -10.91 18.31
N THR A 2 -2.25 -10.94 16.97
CA THR A 2 -1.50 -9.93 16.21
C THR A 2 -2.14 -8.53 16.32
N LEU A 3 -3.47 -8.48 16.44
CA LEU A 3 -4.19 -7.21 16.51
C LEU A 3 -3.97 -6.48 17.85
N SER A 4 -3.88 -7.21 18.95
CA SER A 4 -3.63 -6.61 20.26
C SER A 4 -2.22 -6.03 20.42
N ASN A 5 -1.31 -6.43 19.54
CA ASN A 5 0.07 -5.92 19.52
C ASN A 5 0.29 -4.74 18.57
N MET A 6 -0.76 -4.32 17.86
CA MET A 6 -0.65 -3.14 17.01
C MET A 6 -0.44 -1.86 17.83
N VAL A 7 0.36 -0.95 17.30
CA VAL A 7 0.59 0.35 17.93
C VAL A 7 -0.76 1.08 18.10
N GLY A 8 -1.05 1.48 19.33
CA GLY A 8 -2.29 2.18 19.68
C GLY A 8 -3.54 1.31 19.84
N ALA A 9 -3.42 -0.04 19.79
CA ALA A 9 -4.58 -0.93 19.88
C ALA A 9 -5.38 -0.79 21.18
N ASP A 10 -4.71 -0.59 22.30
CA ASP A 10 -5.37 -0.45 23.62
C ASP A 10 -6.11 0.89 23.74
N GLU A 11 -5.61 1.93 23.15
CA GLU A 11 -6.18 3.28 23.19
C GLU A 11 -7.25 3.50 22.11
N PHE A 12 -7.04 2.89 20.94
CA PHE A 12 -7.90 3.02 19.76
C PHE A 12 -8.39 1.65 19.24
N PRO A 13 -9.18 0.90 20.04
CA PRO A 13 -9.55 -0.47 19.70
C PRO A 13 -10.38 -0.57 18.41
N ILE A 14 -11.16 0.45 18.05
CA ILE A 14 -11.92 0.46 16.80
C ILE A 14 -10.97 0.49 15.59
N THR A 15 -9.92 1.27 15.65
CA THR A 15 -8.92 1.34 14.58
C THR A 15 -8.22 -0.01 14.42
N ALA A 16 -7.78 -0.60 15.52
CA ALA A 16 -7.07 -1.88 15.49
C ALA A 16 -7.95 -3.07 15.12
N TYR A 17 -9.13 -3.21 15.73
CA TYR A 17 -9.95 -4.43 15.59
C TYR A 17 -10.98 -4.37 14.46
N TYR A 18 -11.38 -3.18 14.05
CA TYR A 18 -12.34 -3.03 12.95
C TYR A 18 -11.68 -2.75 11.61
N ASN A 19 -10.66 -1.89 11.60
CA ASN A 19 -9.94 -1.54 10.37
C ASN A 19 -8.67 -2.38 10.16
N GLU A 20 -8.22 -3.10 11.19
CA GLU A 20 -6.94 -3.84 11.17
C GLU A 20 -5.72 -2.92 10.92
N TRP A 21 -5.78 -1.69 11.40
CA TRP A 21 -4.75 -0.68 11.25
C TRP A 21 -4.17 -0.26 12.60
N ALA A 22 -2.88 0.02 12.62
CA ALA A 22 -2.25 0.75 13.72
C ALA A 22 -2.73 2.20 13.72
N ASP A 23 -2.80 2.83 14.90
CA ASP A 23 -3.16 4.23 14.97
C ASP A 23 -2.02 5.12 14.44
N ALA A 24 -2.34 5.95 13.45
CA ALA A 24 -1.34 6.76 12.75
C ALA A 24 -0.63 7.78 13.65
N THR A 25 -1.30 8.29 14.69
CA THR A 25 -0.69 9.26 15.61
C THR A 25 0.26 8.58 16.59
N ARG A 26 -0.04 7.35 16.98
CA ARG A 26 0.79 6.55 17.89
C ARG A 26 2.00 5.93 17.22
N ILE A 27 1.96 5.77 15.91
CA ILE A 27 3.15 5.32 15.16
C ILE A 27 4.30 6.32 15.34
N TRP A 28 4.04 7.61 15.32
CA TRP A 28 5.08 8.62 15.53
C TRP A 28 5.68 8.55 16.94
N ASP A 29 4.85 8.33 17.95
CA ASP A 29 5.32 8.11 19.31
C ASP A 29 6.19 6.86 19.39
N ALA A 30 5.78 5.76 18.76
CA ALA A 30 6.56 4.51 18.74
C ALA A 30 7.91 4.66 18.03
N CYS A 31 7.98 5.44 16.95
CA CYS A 31 9.25 5.77 16.29
C CYS A 31 10.22 6.49 17.24
N LEU A 32 9.70 7.44 18.04
CA LEU A 32 10.52 8.28 18.91
C LEU A 32 10.87 7.63 20.25
N THR A 33 9.95 6.85 20.82
CA THR A 33 10.08 6.28 22.17
C THR A 33 10.54 4.82 22.17
N GLY A 34 10.25 4.10 21.11
CA GLY A 34 10.43 2.65 21.03
C GLY A 34 9.34 1.84 21.72
N GLU A 35 8.25 2.47 22.18
CA GLU A 35 7.15 1.81 22.86
C GLU A 35 5.89 1.75 21.96
N PRO A 36 5.14 0.66 21.95
CA PRO A 36 5.31 -0.62 22.66
C PRO A 36 6.42 -1.52 22.07
N TYR A 37 6.95 -1.15 20.92
CA TYR A 37 8.12 -1.76 20.28
C TYR A 37 8.78 -0.74 19.34
N PRO A 38 10.10 -0.85 19.10
CA PRO A 38 10.81 0.11 18.26
C PRO A 38 10.40 -0.03 16.80
N VAL A 39 9.88 1.06 16.22
CA VAL A 39 9.70 1.21 14.77
C VAL A 39 10.98 1.82 14.21
N ARG A 40 11.74 1.05 13.43
CA ARG A 40 13.06 1.44 12.96
C ARG A 40 13.12 1.76 11.47
N GLY A 41 12.10 1.37 10.72
CA GLY A 41 12.03 1.64 9.31
C GLY A 41 10.61 1.52 8.78
N GLY A 42 10.38 2.03 7.59
CA GLY A 42 9.07 1.98 6.97
C GLY A 42 9.11 2.22 5.47
N ILE A 43 7.99 1.91 4.86
CA ILE A 43 7.72 2.16 3.45
C ILE A 43 6.43 2.98 3.38
N ASN A 44 6.51 4.15 2.78
CA ASN A 44 5.35 4.95 2.44
C ASN A 44 4.91 4.66 1.01
N GLU A 45 3.61 4.55 0.81
CA GLU A 45 3.02 4.41 -0.51
C GLU A 45 1.94 5.46 -0.71
N SER A 46 2.12 6.29 -1.71
CA SER A 46 1.12 7.25 -2.22
C SER A 46 0.67 8.38 -1.28
N GLY A 47 1.21 8.49 -0.09
CA GLY A 47 0.80 9.49 0.90
C GLY A 47 1.85 10.58 1.13
N SER A 48 1.43 11.67 1.77
CA SER A 48 2.36 12.63 2.37
C SER A 48 2.05 12.78 3.85
N PHE A 49 2.95 12.35 4.70
CA PHE A 49 2.80 12.51 6.16
C PHE A 49 2.80 13.96 6.62
N MET A 50 3.28 14.86 5.77
CA MET A 50 3.22 16.30 6.05
C MET A 50 1.79 16.88 6.01
N ASN A 51 0.84 16.13 5.48
CA ASN A 51 -0.58 16.50 5.48
C ASN A 51 -1.35 15.95 6.69
N MET A 52 -0.69 15.22 7.56
CA MET A 52 -1.31 14.64 8.76
C MET A 52 -1.32 15.63 9.92
N SER A 53 -2.13 15.34 10.92
CA SER A 53 -2.13 16.07 12.18
C SER A 53 -0.74 16.01 12.82
N ASN A 54 -0.27 17.16 13.34
CA ASN A 54 1.04 17.28 13.97
C ASN A 54 2.20 16.88 13.04
N ALA A 55 2.30 17.56 11.90
CA ALA A 55 3.35 17.32 10.92
C ALA A 55 4.78 17.47 11.48
N ASN A 56 4.97 18.30 12.51
CA ASN A 56 6.27 18.43 13.16
C ASN A 56 6.68 17.14 13.87
N LEU A 57 5.74 16.49 14.58
CA LEU A 57 6.01 15.20 15.23
C LEU A 57 6.30 14.12 14.17
N ALA A 58 5.55 14.09 13.09
CA ALA A 58 5.80 13.17 11.97
C ALA A 58 7.20 13.40 11.37
N TRP A 59 7.61 14.64 11.21
CA TRP A 59 8.95 15.00 10.73
C TRP A 59 10.06 14.48 11.65
N GLU A 60 9.96 14.74 12.96
CA GLU A 60 10.91 14.25 13.95
C GLU A 60 10.95 12.72 13.98
N ALA A 61 9.79 12.08 13.92
CA ALA A 61 9.68 10.62 13.90
C ALA A 61 10.34 9.99 12.66
N LEU A 62 10.10 10.55 11.47
CA LEU A 62 10.72 10.07 10.24
C LEU A 62 12.26 10.23 10.26
N GLN A 63 12.76 11.34 10.83
CA GLN A 63 14.20 11.54 10.98
C GLN A 63 14.86 10.58 11.98
N SER A 64 14.10 9.99 12.90
CA SER A 64 14.60 9.01 13.86
C SER A 64 14.70 7.58 13.32
N LEU A 65 14.12 7.32 12.16
CA LEU A 65 14.16 5.99 11.54
C LEU A 65 15.54 5.67 10.99
N ASP A 66 15.91 4.39 11.07
CA ASP A 66 17.15 3.87 10.47
C ASP A 66 17.06 3.77 8.95
N PHE A 67 15.83 3.60 8.41
CA PHE A 67 15.60 3.42 6.99
C PHE A 67 14.18 3.79 6.58
N TRP A 68 14.06 4.62 5.54
CA TRP A 68 12.79 5.07 5.02
C TRP A 68 12.72 5.00 3.49
N VAL A 69 11.70 4.34 2.97
CA VAL A 69 11.42 4.26 1.53
C VAL A 69 10.14 5.03 1.22
N ASP A 70 10.17 5.85 0.19
CA ASP A 70 8.97 6.54 -0.30
C ASP A 70 8.67 6.11 -1.74
N ILE A 71 7.45 5.60 -1.94
CA ILE A 71 6.91 5.23 -3.25
C ILE A 71 5.91 6.32 -3.63
N ASN A 72 6.28 7.19 -4.56
CA ASN A 72 5.46 8.35 -4.87
C ASN A 72 5.56 8.80 -6.32
N MET A 73 4.49 9.47 -6.79
CA MET A 73 4.43 10.06 -8.14
C MET A 73 5.09 11.44 -8.20
N PHE A 74 5.07 12.18 -7.10
CA PHE A 74 5.53 13.56 -7.05
C PHE A 74 6.53 13.77 -5.92
N HIS A 75 7.52 14.58 -6.18
CA HIS A 75 8.44 15.02 -5.15
C HIS A 75 7.73 15.98 -4.19
N HIS A 76 7.79 15.71 -2.91
CA HIS A 76 7.18 16.52 -1.85
C HIS A 76 8.08 16.52 -0.60
N PRO A 77 7.85 17.37 0.41
CA PRO A 77 8.76 17.46 1.56
C PRO A 77 9.02 16.12 2.28
N GLY A 78 8.07 15.19 2.28
CA GLY A 78 8.26 13.86 2.86
C GLY A 78 9.22 12.98 2.06
N THR A 79 9.29 13.14 0.73
CA THR A 79 10.23 12.37 -0.10
C THR A 79 11.68 12.80 0.10
N GLU A 80 11.92 14.04 0.56
CA GLU A 80 13.27 14.53 0.84
C GLU A 80 13.94 13.84 2.03
N MET A 81 13.14 13.17 2.86
CA MET A 81 13.64 12.41 4.01
C MET A 81 13.87 10.93 3.68
N ALA A 82 13.46 10.48 2.50
CA ALA A 82 13.59 9.09 2.11
C ALA A 82 15.05 8.73 1.79
N ASP A 83 15.50 7.59 2.31
CA ASP A 83 16.77 6.98 1.90
C ASP A 83 16.69 6.46 0.47
N ILE A 84 15.50 5.96 0.08
CA ILE A 84 15.21 5.50 -1.28
C ILE A 84 13.86 6.06 -1.72
N LEU A 85 13.85 6.71 -2.88
CA LEU A 85 12.65 7.12 -3.58
C LEU A 85 12.40 6.19 -4.77
N LEU A 86 11.24 5.55 -4.78
CA LEU A 86 10.79 4.69 -5.88
C LEU A 86 9.68 5.42 -6.66
N PRO A 87 9.93 5.84 -7.90
CA PRO A 87 8.95 6.55 -8.69
C PRO A 87 7.82 5.61 -9.15
N CYS A 88 6.60 5.91 -8.76
CA CYS A 88 5.43 5.15 -9.20
C CYS A 88 4.66 5.84 -10.34
N GLN A 89 3.90 5.04 -11.07
CA GLN A 89 3.10 5.49 -12.20
C GLN A 89 1.88 6.29 -11.75
N HIS A 90 1.53 7.28 -12.54
CA HIS A 90 0.31 8.05 -12.35
C HIS A 90 -0.92 7.21 -12.77
N TRP A 91 -2.07 7.50 -12.18
CA TRP A 91 -3.32 6.78 -12.48
C TRP A 91 -3.78 6.84 -13.95
N LEU A 92 -3.30 7.80 -14.74
CA LEU A 92 -3.50 7.83 -16.20
C LEU A 92 -2.56 6.90 -16.98
N GLU A 93 -1.53 6.39 -16.33
CA GLU A 93 -0.46 5.58 -16.91
C GLU A 93 -0.63 4.08 -16.62
N ILE A 94 -1.67 3.71 -15.87
CA ILE A 94 -1.92 2.33 -15.42
C ILE A 94 -3.28 1.81 -15.87
N ASN A 95 -3.36 0.48 -16.00
CA ASN A 95 -4.62 -0.24 -16.00
C ASN A 95 -4.90 -0.74 -14.58
N ASN A 96 -6.04 -0.39 -14.00
CA ASN A 96 -6.36 -0.79 -12.64
C ASN A 96 -7.86 -1.02 -12.45
N ILE A 97 -8.21 -1.94 -11.54
CA ILE A 97 -9.58 -2.08 -11.05
C ILE A 97 -9.77 -1.11 -9.89
N ARG A 98 -10.84 -0.34 -9.94
CA ARG A 98 -11.28 0.50 -8.84
C ARG A 98 -12.46 -0.16 -8.15
N VAL A 99 -12.29 -0.53 -6.92
CA VAL A 99 -13.38 -0.90 -6.03
C VAL A 99 -13.78 0.35 -5.28
N SER A 100 -15.03 0.78 -5.39
CA SER A 100 -15.53 1.90 -4.61
C SER A 100 -15.51 1.53 -3.13
N GLN A 101 -14.75 2.25 -2.33
CA GLN A 101 -14.86 2.17 -0.87
C GLN A 101 -16.18 2.79 -0.47
N GLY A 102 -17.11 1.99 0.04
CA GLY A 102 -18.41 2.44 0.53
C GLY A 102 -19.60 1.74 -0.09
N ALA A 103 -20.78 2.23 0.21
CA ALA A 103 -22.07 1.58 -0.03
C ALA A 103 -22.49 1.48 -1.51
N SER A 104 -21.73 1.98 -2.46
CA SER A 104 -22.13 2.02 -3.87
C SER A 104 -21.99 0.68 -4.60
N GLY A 105 -21.20 -0.26 -4.07
CA GLY A 105 -21.01 -1.60 -4.65
C GLY A 105 -20.55 -1.62 -6.12
N GLY A 106 -20.04 -0.49 -6.61
CA GLY A 106 -19.59 -0.34 -7.98
C GLY A 106 -18.15 -0.82 -8.16
N ILE A 107 -17.90 -1.57 -9.22
CA ILE A 107 -16.56 -1.91 -9.69
C ILE A 107 -16.32 -1.12 -10.96
N GLY A 108 -15.23 -0.37 -11.01
CA GLY A 108 -14.80 0.38 -12.18
C GLY A 108 -13.44 -0.09 -12.67
N ALA A 109 -13.09 0.28 -13.87
CA ALA A 109 -11.75 0.11 -14.40
C ALA A 109 -11.16 1.48 -14.75
N THR A 110 -9.89 1.67 -14.45
CA THR A 110 -9.07 2.74 -15.01
C THR A 110 -8.29 2.15 -16.18
N ILE A 111 -8.46 2.74 -17.35
CA ILE A 111 -7.73 2.32 -18.54
C ILE A 111 -6.62 3.35 -18.79
N ARG A 112 -5.42 2.85 -19.03
CA ARG A 112 -4.26 3.66 -19.33
C ARG A 112 -4.54 4.59 -20.52
N ALA A 113 -4.30 5.87 -20.33
CA ALA A 113 -4.51 6.91 -21.33
C ALA A 113 -3.21 7.42 -21.95
N VAL A 114 -2.10 7.30 -21.22
CA VAL A 114 -0.77 7.75 -21.67
C VAL A 114 0.29 6.70 -21.32
N GLU A 115 1.37 6.67 -22.10
CA GLU A 115 2.51 5.79 -21.80
C GLU A 115 3.26 6.32 -20.58
N PRO A 116 3.61 5.43 -19.63
CA PRO A 116 4.39 5.83 -18.46
C PRO A 116 5.84 6.15 -18.84
N PRO A 117 6.51 7.03 -18.08
CA PRO A 117 7.95 7.19 -18.16
C PRO A 117 8.68 5.85 -17.92
N SER A 118 9.79 5.62 -18.59
CA SER A 118 10.48 4.32 -18.62
C SER A 118 11.05 3.86 -17.28
N ASP A 119 11.27 4.78 -16.36
CA ASP A 119 11.84 4.56 -15.03
C ASP A 119 10.81 4.42 -13.92
N THR A 120 9.51 4.56 -14.26
CA THR A 120 8.41 4.39 -13.31
C THR A 120 7.82 2.99 -13.38
N LYS A 121 7.24 2.54 -12.27
CA LYS A 121 6.52 1.26 -12.18
C LYS A 121 5.18 1.45 -11.49
N PHE A 122 4.25 0.57 -11.80
CA PHE A 122 2.99 0.52 -11.07
C PHE A 122 3.22 0.08 -9.62
N ASP A 123 2.51 0.66 -8.66
CA ASP A 123 2.69 0.41 -7.22
C ASP A 123 2.63 -1.09 -6.88
N TYR A 124 1.71 -1.82 -7.48
CA TYR A 124 1.61 -3.27 -7.33
C TYR A 124 2.86 -4.01 -7.78
N ASP A 125 3.48 -3.58 -8.87
CA ASP A 125 4.71 -4.19 -9.36
C ASP A 125 5.89 -3.86 -8.44
N ILE A 126 5.94 -2.64 -7.90
CA ILE A 126 6.94 -2.25 -6.90
C ILE A 126 6.79 -3.13 -5.66
N ASN A 127 5.58 -3.23 -5.11
CA ASN A 127 5.30 -4.04 -3.95
C ASN A 127 5.64 -5.52 -4.18
N ARG A 128 5.27 -6.07 -5.33
CA ARG A 128 5.61 -7.43 -5.70
C ARG A 128 7.13 -7.66 -5.72
N LEU A 129 7.88 -6.77 -6.35
CA LEU A 129 9.34 -6.87 -6.41
C LEU A 129 9.98 -6.76 -5.04
N LEU A 130 9.47 -5.89 -4.16
CA LEU A 130 9.94 -5.77 -2.78
C LEU A 130 9.66 -7.05 -1.99
N PHE A 131 8.46 -7.62 -2.11
CA PHE A 131 8.11 -8.88 -1.46
C PHE A 131 8.96 -10.05 -1.96
N ASP A 132 9.17 -10.14 -3.27
CA ASP A 132 10.03 -11.17 -3.86
C ASP A 132 11.46 -11.03 -3.34
N ALA A 133 11.97 -9.83 -3.19
CA ALA A 133 13.33 -9.58 -2.71
C ALA A 133 13.50 -9.89 -1.20
N VAL A 134 12.49 -9.57 -0.38
CA VAL A 134 12.55 -9.73 1.09
C VAL A 134 12.06 -11.11 1.53
N GLY A 135 10.99 -11.61 0.95
CA GLY A 135 10.31 -12.84 1.35
C GLY A 135 10.74 -14.08 0.61
N GLY A 136 11.37 -13.94 -0.54
CA GLY A 136 11.70 -15.05 -1.43
C GLY A 136 10.46 -15.87 -1.84
N PRO A 137 10.67 -17.05 -2.44
CA PRO A 137 9.57 -17.89 -2.94
C PRO A 137 8.66 -18.47 -1.85
N ASN A 138 9.04 -18.36 -0.58
CA ASN A 138 8.27 -18.80 0.58
C ASN A 138 7.67 -17.62 1.37
N GLY A 139 7.73 -16.40 0.86
CA GLY A 139 7.16 -15.24 1.50
C GLY A 139 5.63 -15.33 1.61
N THR A 140 5.08 -14.63 2.59
CA THR A 140 3.63 -14.57 2.86
C THR A 140 2.79 -14.04 1.70
N TRP A 141 3.42 -13.49 0.68
CA TRP A 141 2.76 -13.00 -0.52
C TRP A 141 1.98 -14.09 -1.29
N THR A 142 2.49 -15.30 -1.30
CA THR A 142 1.80 -16.45 -1.90
C THR A 142 0.46 -16.75 -1.21
N ASN A 143 0.35 -16.46 0.08
CA ASN A 143 -0.88 -16.67 0.85
C ASN A 143 -1.92 -15.55 0.63
N ILE A 144 -1.48 -14.34 0.36
CA ILE A 144 -2.39 -13.20 0.09
C ILE A 144 -2.94 -13.25 -1.34
N ALA A 145 -2.14 -13.74 -2.29
CA ALA A 145 -2.53 -13.86 -3.69
C ALA A 145 -3.26 -15.18 -4.04
N GLY A 146 -3.50 -16.06 -3.05
CA GLY A 146 -4.15 -17.35 -3.26
C GLY A 146 -3.35 -18.26 -4.18
N ASP A 147 -2.44 -19.04 -3.63
CA ASP A 147 -1.71 -20.18 -4.23
C ASP A 147 -1.02 -19.97 -5.59
N ALA A 148 -0.93 -18.75 -6.09
CA ALA A 148 -0.23 -18.51 -7.34
C ALA A 148 1.24 -18.17 -7.07
N PRO A 149 2.18 -19.03 -7.47
CA PRO A 149 3.59 -18.69 -7.44
C PRO A 149 3.84 -17.48 -8.35
N GLY A 150 4.31 -16.38 -7.75
CA GLY A 150 4.78 -15.24 -8.53
C GLY A 150 3.78 -14.11 -8.77
N GLY A 151 2.64 -14.06 -8.08
CA GLY A 151 1.68 -12.95 -8.18
C GLY A 151 1.22 -12.68 -9.61
N TYR A 152 -0.05 -12.58 -9.85
CA TYR A 152 -0.57 -12.18 -11.16
C TYR A 152 -0.16 -10.75 -11.50
N HIS A 153 0.19 -10.49 -12.73
CA HIS A 153 0.09 -9.15 -13.29
C HIS A 153 -1.33 -8.62 -13.08
N VAL A 154 -1.47 -7.33 -12.81
CA VAL A 154 -2.80 -6.71 -12.63
C VAL A 154 -3.71 -6.98 -13.82
N ASP A 155 -3.14 -7.01 -15.02
CA ASP A 155 -3.87 -7.32 -16.25
C ASP A 155 -4.38 -8.75 -16.28
N GLU A 156 -3.60 -9.73 -15.84
CA GLU A 156 -4.00 -11.14 -15.73
C GLU A 156 -5.06 -11.34 -14.63
N ARG A 157 -4.94 -10.66 -13.50
CA ARG A 157 -5.97 -10.67 -12.45
C ARG A 157 -7.29 -10.06 -12.90
N LEU A 158 -7.22 -8.99 -13.68
CA LEU A 158 -8.39 -8.35 -14.28
C LEU A 158 -9.12 -9.35 -15.18
N GLU A 159 -8.40 -10.00 -16.06
CA GLU A 159 -8.96 -10.94 -17.00
C GLU A 159 -9.54 -12.16 -16.29
N ASP A 160 -8.81 -12.77 -15.37
CA ASP A 160 -9.27 -13.88 -14.55
C ASP A 160 -10.49 -13.53 -13.70
N TRP A 161 -10.47 -12.36 -13.07
CA TRP A 161 -11.58 -11.90 -12.25
C TRP A 161 -12.84 -11.69 -13.09
N PHE A 162 -12.72 -11.04 -14.24
CA PHE A 162 -13.85 -10.83 -15.15
C PHE A 162 -14.33 -12.13 -15.76
N GLN A 163 -13.45 -13.03 -16.17
CA GLN A 163 -13.83 -14.32 -16.70
C GLN A 163 -14.55 -15.20 -15.66
N ASN A 164 -14.08 -15.21 -14.43
CA ASN A 164 -14.71 -15.98 -13.36
C ASN A 164 -16.03 -15.35 -12.90
N ASN A 165 -16.11 -14.03 -12.79
CA ASN A 165 -17.33 -13.35 -12.35
C ASN A 165 -18.38 -13.22 -13.48
N SER A 166 -18.00 -13.14 -14.73
CA SER A 166 -18.93 -13.15 -15.85
C SER A 166 -19.65 -14.49 -16.01
N LYS A 167 -19.01 -15.60 -15.60
CA LYS A 167 -19.62 -16.94 -15.58
C LYS A 167 -20.63 -17.10 -14.44
N THR A 168 -20.40 -16.45 -13.31
CA THR A 168 -21.23 -16.55 -12.10
C THR A 168 -22.24 -15.43 -11.96
N ASN A 169 -22.02 -14.27 -12.59
CA ASN A 169 -22.91 -13.14 -12.56
C ASN A 169 -23.21 -12.61 -13.97
N PRO A 170 -24.38 -12.96 -14.54
CA PRO A 170 -24.76 -12.57 -15.90
C PRO A 170 -24.93 -11.04 -16.10
N LYS A 171 -24.87 -10.25 -15.03
CA LYS A 171 -24.88 -8.76 -15.10
C LYS A 171 -23.49 -8.17 -15.36
N VAL A 172 -22.44 -8.94 -15.15
CA VAL A 172 -21.07 -8.53 -15.47
C VAL A 172 -20.79 -8.90 -16.90
N LYS A 173 -20.79 -7.93 -17.80
CA LYS A 173 -20.40 -8.12 -19.19
C LYS A 173 -19.08 -7.39 -19.44
N TRP A 174 -18.14 -8.14 -19.96
CA TRP A 174 -16.94 -7.58 -20.55
C TRP A 174 -17.34 -6.98 -21.92
N GLN A 175 -17.04 -5.70 -22.12
CA GLN A 175 -17.19 -5.03 -23.44
C GLN A 175 -15.83 -4.75 -24.04
#